data_22567bca87a18d6721d71c1100ff9a9d
#
_entry.id   22567bca87a18d6721d71c1100ff9a9d
#
_cell.length_a   1.000
_cell.length_b   1.000
_cell.length_c   1.000
_cell.angle_alpha   90.00
_cell.angle_beta   90.00
_cell.angle_gamma   90.00
#
_symmetry.space_group_name_H-M   'P 1'
#
loop_
_entity.id
_entity.type
_entity.pdbx_description
1 polymer ?
#
loop_
_entity_poly.entity_id
_entity_poly.type
_entity_poly.pdbx_seq_one_letter_code
_entity_poly.pdbx_strand_id
1 'polypeptide(L)'
;MSPLYVGIMSGTSLDGIDIALSRFTSAHQAQCLGALCIPFPHDLRQQLLDLCSPGGDELYQAGIAGNAWARLAASGVKQLLQQQHVSPGQVSAIGSHGQTVRHHPDQGFSLQIGNPSLLAELTDINVVADFRSRDLAAGGEGAPLVPAFHHWLLGSDKHTRTLVNI
;
A
#
# COMPACT_ATOMS: atom_id res chain seq x y z
N MET A 1 8.09 -18.60 15.37
CA MET A 1 8.22 -18.39 13.91
C MET A 1 8.33 -16.90 13.65
N SER A 2 9.14 -16.48 12.67
CA SER A 2 9.25 -15.07 12.31
C SER A 2 7.92 -14.59 11.71
N PRO A 3 7.45 -13.36 12.06
CA PRO A 3 6.16 -12.86 11.63
C PRO A 3 6.11 -12.63 10.10
N LEU A 4 4.95 -12.90 9.51
CA LEU A 4 4.63 -12.61 8.12
C LEU A 4 3.83 -11.32 8.03
N TYR A 5 4.09 -10.54 6.98
CA TYR A 5 3.36 -9.32 6.67
C TYR A 5 3.04 -9.25 5.19
N VAL A 6 1.92 -8.64 4.87
CA VAL A 6 1.56 -8.29 3.50
C VAL A 6 1.70 -6.78 3.33
N GLY A 7 2.36 -6.35 2.27
CA GLY A 7 2.40 -4.95 1.83
C GLY A 7 1.52 -4.77 0.60
N ILE A 8 0.73 -3.70 0.57
CA ILE A 8 -0.11 -3.34 -0.57
C ILE A 8 0.18 -1.91 -0.99
N MET A 9 0.48 -1.72 -2.26
CA MET A 9 0.75 -0.42 -2.87
C MET A 9 0.01 -0.27 -4.19
N SER A 10 -0.55 0.90 -4.43
CA SER A 10 -0.91 1.34 -5.77
C SER A 10 -0.41 2.77 -5.99
N GLY A 11 0.28 2.97 -7.11
CA GLY A 11 0.91 4.23 -7.46
C GLY A 11 -0.02 5.14 -8.27
N THR A 12 0.42 6.38 -8.50
CA THR A 12 -0.31 7.36 -9.32
C THR A 12 -0.29 7.05 -10.82
N SER A 13 0.52 6.08 -11.27
CA SER A 13 0.46 5.52 -12.63
C SER A 13 -0.85 4.81 -12.92
N LEU A 14 -1.56 4.35 -11.89
CA LEU A 14 -2.84 3.63 -11.99
C LEU A 14 -2.76 2.36 -12.88
N ASP A 15 -1.64 1.65 -12.80
CA ASP A 15 -1.45 0.39 -13.54
C ASP A 15 -2.15 -0.78 -12.83
N GLY A 16 -2.08 -0.80 -11.49
CA GLY A 16 -2.65 -1.86 -10.69
C GLY A 16 -2.31 -1.73 -9.21
N ILE A 17 -2.56 -2.81 -8.49
CA ILE A 17 -2.23 -2.97 -7.07
C ILE A 17 -1.10 -3.98 -6.95
N ASP A 18 0.04 -3.55 -6.43
CA ASP A 18 1.15 -4.41 -6.06
C ASP A 18 0.95 -4.96 -4.65
N ILE A 19 1.13 -6.27 -4.51
CA ILE A 19 0.94 -7.00 -3.26
C ILE A 19 2.16 -7.89 -3.04
N ALA A 20 2.79 -7.77 -1.88
CA ALA A 20 3.95 -8.57 -1.52
C ALA A 20 3.78 -9.23 -0.15
N LEU A 21 4.09 -10.53 -0.06
CA LEU A 21 4.18 -11.27 1.19
C LEU A 21 5.64 -11.34 1.61
N SER A 22 5.94 -10.88 2.81
CA SER A 22 7.30 -10.81 3.33
C SER A 22 7.42 -11.39 4.74
N ARG A 23 8.56 -11.97 5.03
CA ARG A 23 8.97 -12.43 6.35
C ARG A 23 10.08 -11.54 6.88
N PHE A 24 9.92 -10.99 8.07
CA PHE A 24 10.98 -10.28 8.76
C PHE A 24 11.70 -11.24 9.70
N THR A 25 12.94 -11.60 9.36
CA THR A 25 13.73 -12.59 10.12
C THR A 25 14.54 -11.94 11.22
N SER A 26 14.84 -10.65 11.10
CA SER A 26 15.49 -9.82 12.12
C SER A 26 15.17 -8.33 11.88
N ALA A 27 15.70 -7.47 12.77
CA ALA A 27 15.57 -6.01 12.60
C ALA A 27 16.20 -5.47 11.30
N HIS A 28 17.02 -6.26 10.61
CA HIS A 28 17.76 -5.83 9.41
C HIS A 28 17.62 -6.81 8.23
N GLN A 29 16.68 -7.73 8.30
CA GLN A 29 16.50 -8.73 7.25
C GLN A 29 15.03 -9.00 6.95
N ALA A 30 14.65 -8.83 5.71
CA ALA A 30 13.38 -9.25 5.17
C ALA A 30 13.57 -10.20 3.99
N GLN A 31 12.68 -11.16 3.89
CA GLN A 31 12.60 -12.09 2.77
C GLN A 31 11.25 -11.91 2.09
N CYS A 32 11.25 -11.53 0.81
CA CYS A 32 10.04 -11.60 -0.01
C CYS A 32 9.75 -13.07 -0.33
N LEU A 33 8.58 -13.55 0.05
CA LEU A 33 8.12 -14.93 -0.21
C LEU A 33 7.34 -15.02 -1.50
N GLY A 34 6.70 -13.94 -1.92
CA GLY A 34 5.97 -13.84 -3.15
C GLY A 34 5.43 -12.43 -3.36
N ALA A 35 5.17 -12.10 -4.61
CA ALA A 35 4.54 -10.85 -4.98
C ALA A 35 3.67 -11.06 -6.22
N LEU A 36 2.68 -10.22 -6.38
CA LEU A 36 1.86 -10.14 -7.59
C LEU A 36 1.37 -8.71 -7.80
N CYS A 37 1.08 -8.37 -9.04
CA CYS A 37 0.39 -7.15 -9.41
C CYS A 37 -0.98 -7.51 -9.98
N ILE A 38 -2.03 -6.85 -9.49
CA ILE A 38 -3.39 -6.99 -10.03
C ILE A 38 -3.71 -5.72 -10.81
N PRO A 39 -3.89 -5.79 -12.13
CA PRO A 39 -4.23 -4.63 -12.92
C PRO A 39 -5.61 -4.08 -12.52
N PHE A 40 -5.77 -2.76 -12.59
CA PHE A 40 -7.07 -2.15 -12.38
C PHE A 40 -8.01 -2.49 -13.54
N PRO A 41 -9.26 -2.92 -13.25
CA PRO A 41 -10.33 -2.89 -14.24
C PRO A 41 -10.50 -1.49 -14.81
N HIS A 42 -10.82 -1.39 -16.09
CA HIS A 42 -10.92 -0.11 -16.81
C HIS A 42 -11.80 0.91 -16.07
N ASP A 43 -12.97 0.50 -15.60
CA ASP A 43 -13.93 1.39 -14.93
C ASP A 43 -13.40 1.89 -13.59
N LEU A 44 -12.74 1.03 -12.80
CA LEU A 44 -12.13 1.46 -11.55
C LEU A 44 -10.95 2.41 -11.81
N ARG A 45 -10.12 2.11 -12.81
CA ARG A 45 -9.01 2.98 -13.21
C ARG A 45 -9.52 4.38 -13.58
N GLN A 46 -10.60 4.46 -14.35
CA GLN A 46 -11.19 5.74 -14.73
C GLN A 46 -11.74 6.51 -13.51
N GLN A 47 -12.48 5.84 -12.61
CA GLN A 47 -12.96 6.45 -11.36
C GLN A 47 -11.80 7.01 -10.51
N LEU A 48 -10.70 6.27 -10.39
CA LEU A 48 -9.52 6.71 -9.65
C LEU A 48 -8.85 7.92 -10.32
N LEU A 49 -8.78 7.93 -11.64
CA LEU A 49 -8.24 9.04 -12.42
C LEU A 49 -9.09 10.32 -12.28
N ASP A 50 -10.41 10.19 -12.36
CA ASP A 50 -11.35 11.31 -12.21
C ASP A 50 -11.19 11.94 -10.81
N LEU A 51 -10.98 11.14 -9.78
CA LEU A 51 -10.72 11.61 -8.41
C LEU A 51 -9.38 12.34 -8.24
N CYS A 52 -8.45 12.25 -9.19
CA CYS A 52 -7.22 13.03 -9.16
C CYS A 52 -7.41 14.51 -9.56
N SER A 53 -8.59 14.90 -10.03
CA SER A 53 -8.97 16.28 -10.38
C SER A 53 -10.24 16.70 -9.65
N PRO A 54 -10.44 18.01 -9.38
CA PRO A 54 -11.69 18.49 -8.79
C PRO A 54 -12.90 18.12 -9.64
N GLY A 55 -13.94 17.59 -9.00
CA GLY A 55 -15.15 17.12 -9.68
C GLY A 55 -16.41 17.25 -8.81
N GLY A 56 -17.55 16.85 -9.35
CA GLY A 56 -18.81 16.81 -8.62
C GLY A 56 -18.89 15.59 -7.70
N ASP A 57 -19.40 15.80 -6.47
CA ASP A 57 -19.70 14.74 -5.50
C ASP A 57 -18.51 13.81 -5.18
N GLU A 58 -17.32 14.40 -5.05
CA GLU A 58 -16.07 13.67 -4.85
C GLU A 58 -16.09 12.73 -3.62
N LEU A 59 -16.78 13.12 -2.55
CA LEU A 59 -16.86 12.29 -1.34
C LEU A 59 -17.61 10.99 -1.58
N TYR A 60 -18.71 11.03 -2.31
CA TYR A 60 -19.47 9.85 -2.69
C TYR A 60 -18.65 8.96 -3.63
N GLN A 61 -18.05 9.56 -4.66
CA GLN A 61 -17.23 8.84 -5.63
C GLN A 61 -16.01 8.19 -4.96
N ALA A 62 -15.34 8.90 -4.04
CA ALA A 62 -14.23 8.35 -3.27
C ALA A 62 -14.64 7.15 -2.39
N GLY A 63 -15.83 7.20 -1.80
CA GLY A 63 -16.38 6.08 -1.03
C GLY A 63 -16.60 4.83 -1.89
N ILE A 64 -17.23 5.00 -3.07
CA ILE A 64 -17.48 3.90 -4.01
C ILE A 64 -16.16 3.32 -4.55
N ALA A 65 -15.26 4.17 -5.05
CA ALA A 65 -13.96 3.76 -5.57
C ALA A 65 -13.08 3.11 -4.50
N GLY A 66 -13.09 3.64 -3.27
CA GLY A 66 -12.37 3.07 -2.13
C GLY A 66 -12.84 1.66 -1.76
N ASN A 67 -14.15 1.40 -1.82
CA ASN A 67 -14.70 0.05 -1.62
C ASN A 67 -14.32 -0.90 -2.76
N ALA A 68 -14.38 -0.44 -4.02
CA ALA A 68 -13.98 -1.25 -5.16
C ALA A 68 -12.47 -1.59 -5.10
N TRP A 69 -11.64 -0.61 -4.75
CA TRP A 69 -10.21 -0.80 -4.53
C TRP A 69 -9.96 -1.86 -3.44
N ALA A 70 -10.62 -1.75 -2.29
CA ALA A 70 -10.45 -2.70 -1.17
C ALA A 70 -10.84 -4.13 -1.55
N ARG A 71 -11.91 -4.31 -2.33
CA ARG A 71 -12.33 -5.64 -2.81
C ARG A 71 -11.30 -6.24 -3.77
N LEU A 72 -10.77 -5.43 -4.68
CA LEU A 72 -9.71 -5.86 -5.61
C LEU A 72 -8.43 -6.23 -4.84
N ALA A 73 -8.00 -5.40 -3.90
CA ALA A 73 -6.85 -5.67 -3.03
C ALA A 73 -7.05 -6.97 -2.22
N ALA A 74 -8.22 -7.15 -1.61
CA ALA A 74 -8.54 -8.37 -0.85
C ALA A 74 -8.48 -9.63 -1.73
N SER A 75 -8.97 -9.55 -2.97
CA SER A 75 -8.88 -10.69 -3.91
C SER A 75 -7.43 -11.07 -4.20
N GLY A 76 -6.56 -10.05 -4.40
CA GLY A 76 -5.14 -10.26 -4.62
C GLY A 76 -4.40 -10.82 -3.41
N VAL A 77 -4.71 -10.33 -2.21
CA VAL A 77 -4.16 -10.89 -0.97
C VAL A 77 -4.51 -12.38 -0.86
N LYS A 78 -5.78 -12.74 -1.04
CA LYS A 78 -6.23 -14.14 -1.00
C LYS A 78 -5.51 -15.00 -2.04
N GLN A 79 -5.39 -14.50 -3.27
CA GLN A 79 -4.66 -15.19 -4.34
C GLN A 79 -3.19 -15.42 -3.96
N LEU A 80 -2.50 -14.39 -3.47
CA LEU A 80 -1.10 -14.50 -3.07
C LEU A 80 -0.91 -15.49 -1.92
N LEU A 81 -1.75 -15.43 -0.88
CA LEU A 81 -1.69 -16.35 0.25
C LEU A 81 -1.94 -17.80 -0.18
N GLN A 82 -2.90 -18.02 -1.08
CA GLN A 82 -3.16 -19.35 -1.65
C GLN A 82 -1.94 -19.88 -2.42
N GLN A 83 -1.31 -19.05 -3.26
CA GLN A 83 -0.11 -19.43 -4.02
C GLN A 83 1.07 -19.77 -3.12
N GLN A 84 1.17 -19.11 -1.97
CA GLN A 84 2.25 -19.33 -1.00
C GLN A 84 1.90 -20.36 0.08
N HIS A 85 0.72 -20.99 0.01
CA HIS A 85 0.21 -21.94 0.99
C HIS A 85 0.22 -21.39 2.43
N VAL A 86 -0.13 -20.11 2.58
CA VAL A 86 -0.20 -19.38 3.86
C VAL A 86 -1.66 -19.13 4.21
N SER A 87 -2.05 -19.41 5.45
CA SER A 87 -3.37 -19.07 5.97
C SER A 87 -3.40 -17.62 6.50
N PRO A 88 -4.56 -16.93 6.49
CA PRO A 88 -4.70 -15.57 7.03
C PRO A 88 -4.16 -15.44 8.46
N GLY A 89 -4.44 -16.39 9.35
CA GLY A 89 -3.98 -16.37 10.74
C GLY A 89 -2.46 -16.47 10.94
N GLN A 90 -1.68 -16.74 9.88
CA GLN A 90 -0.22 -16.71 9.92
C GLN A 90 0.35 -15.34 9.58
N VAL A 91 -0.49 -14.42 9.06
CA VAL A 91 -0.09 -13.04 8.70
C VAL A 91 -0.38 -12.12 9.86
N SER A 92 0.63 -11.44 10.36
CA SER A 92 0.50 -10.52 11.51
C SER A 92 -0.30 -9.27 11.18
N ALA A 93 -0.08 -8.69 10.00
CA ALA A 93 -0.82 -7.54 9.51
C ALA A 93 -0.62 -7.32 8.00
N ILE A 94 -1.54 -6.56 7.41
CA ILE A 94 -1.43 -5.95 6.10
C ILE A 94 -1.06 -4.49 6.29
N GLY A 95 0.01 -4.02 5.64
CA GLY A 95 0.29 -2.60 5.44
C GLY A 95 -0.36 -2.13 4.14
N SER A 96 -1.37 -1.27 4.23
CA SER A 96 -2.12 -0.80 3.06
C SER A 96 -1.88 0.68 2.81
N HIS A 97 -1.25 0.99 1.68
CA HIS A 97 -1.05 2.38 1.26
C HIS A 97 -2.36 3.04 0.78
N GLY A 98 -3.26 2.28 0.18
CA GLY A 98 -4.39 2.83 -0.55
C GLY A 98 -3.97 3.46 -1.88
N GLN A 99 -4.87 4.24 -2.49
CA GLN A 99 -4.63 4.99 -3.73
C GLN A 99 -4.63 6.49 -3.45
N THR A 100 -3.52 7.16 -3.72
CA THR A 100 -3.43 8.63 -3.58
C THR A 100 -4.30 9.32 -4.62
N VAL A 101 -5.18 10.19 -4.17
CA VAL A 101 -6.04 11.04 -5.01
C VAL A 101 -5.77 12.53 -4.82
N ARG A 102 -5.22 12.94 -3.66
CA ARG A 102 -4.75 14.31 -3.38
C ARG A 102 -3.47 14.27 -2.57
N HIS A 103 -2.57 15.21 -2.84
CA HIS A 103 -1.34 15.36 -2.06
C HIS A 103 -0.98 16.83 -1.98
N HIS A 104 -1.18 17.42 -0.82
CA HIS A 104 -0.97 18.83 -0.51
C HIS A 104 -0.21 18.99 0.81
N PRO A 105 1.08 18.69 0.84
CA PRO A 105 1.87 18.77 2.06
C PRO A 105 1.98 20.19 2.61
N ASP A 106 1.97 21.20 1.74
CA ASP A 106 1.90 22.62 2.08
C ASP A 106 0.62 23.01 2.85
N GLN A 107 -0.47 22.26 2.64
CA GLN A 107 -1.72 22.36 3.39
C GLN A 107 -1.85 21.34 4.54
N GLY A 108 -0.81 20.56 4.77
CA GLY A 108 -0.74 19.58 5.85
C GLY A 108 -1.57 18.31 5.62
N PHE A 109 -1.95 17.96 4.37
CA PHE A 109 -2.70 16.74 4.11
C PHE A 109 -2.27 15.98 2.85
N SER A 110 -2.53 14.68 2.90
CA SER A 110 -2.42 13.77 1.77
C SER A 110 -3.56 12.77 1.88
N LEU A 111 -4.36 12.60 0.83
CA LEU A 111 -5.54 11.78 0.85
C LEU A 111 -5.32 10.52 0.01
N GLN A 112 -5.33 9.38 0.68
CA GLN A 112 -5.34 8.05 0.08
C GLN A 112 -6.72 7.44 0.30
N ILE A 113 -7.38 7.06 -0.79
CA ILE A 113 -8.62 6.29 -0.72
C ILE A 113 -8.32 4.80 -0.70
N GLY A 114 -9.26 4.07 -0.20
CA GLY A 114 -9.26 2.64 0.11
C GLY A 114 -10.08 2.46 1.37
N ASN A 115 -10.60 1.27 1.59
CA ASN A 115 -11.37 0.99 2.80
C ASN A 115 -10.62 -0.07 3.63
N PRO A 116 -9.75 0.35 4.59
CA PRO A 116 -8.98 -0.59 5.40
C PRO A 116 -9.87 -1.50 6.26
N SER A 117 -11.01 -1.02 6.72
CA SER A 117 -11.96 -1.82 7.49
C SER A 117 -12.58 -2.94 6.63
N LEU A 118 -12.99 -2.61 5.41
CA LEU A 118 -13.49 -3.61 4.46
C LEU A 118 -12.40 -4.60 4.05
N LEU A 119 -11.16 -4.13 3.85
CA LEU A 119 -10.02 -4.98 3.54
C LEU A 119 -9.76 -5.97 4.69
N ALA A 120 -9.77 -5.51 5.95
CA ALA A 120 -9.60 -6.36 7.12
C ALA A 120 -10.70 -7.41 7.21
N GLU A 121 -11.96 -7.02 7.08
CA GLU A 121 -13.11 -7.93 7.09
C GLU A 121 -13.02 -8.99 5.99
N LEU A 122 -12.66 -8.59 4.77
CA LEU A 122 -12.57 -9.53 3.65
C LEU A 122 -11.40 -10.49 3.73
N THR A 123 -10.32 -10.12 4.41
CA THR A 123 -9.08 -10.93 4.48
C THR A 123 -8.91 -11.68 5.79
N ASP A 124 -9.66 -11.32 6.82
CA ASP A 124 -9.49 -11.79 8.21
C ASP A 124 -8.07 -11.51 8.74
N ILE A 125 -7.48 -10.36 8.35
CA ILE A 125 -6.14 -9.93 8.74
C ILE A 125 -6.20 -8.47 9.22
N ASN A 126 -5.51 -8.13 10.31
CA ASN A 126 -5.37 -6.74 10.76
C ASN A 126 -4.76 -5.86 9.67
N VAL A 127 -5.29 -4.64 9.49
CA VAL A 127 -4.80 -3.67 8.50
C VAL A 127 -4.25 -2.43 9.18
N VAL A 128 -3.05 -2.05 8.78
CA VAL A 128 -2.41 -0.76 9.12
C VAL A 128 -2.42 0.10 7.86
N ALA A 129 -2.95 1.31 7.97
CA ALA A 129 -3.13 2.22 6.83
C ALA A 129 -2.81 3.67 7.23
N ASP A 130 -2.96 4.60 6.27
CA ASP A 130 -2.83 6.04 6.48
C ASP A 130 -1.42 6.49 6.91
N PHE A 131 -0.40 5.94 6.27
CA PHE A 131 1.00 6.22 6.57
C PHE A 131 1.40 7.68 6.32
N ARG A 132 0.84 8.32 5.27
CA ARG A 132 1.19 9.68 4.87
C ARG A 132 0.67 10.72 5.84
N SER A 133 -0.56 10.57 6.32
CA SER A 133 -1.10 11.45 7.36
C SER A 133 -0.29 11.36 8.66
N ARG A 134 0.21 10.18 9.00
CA ARG A 134 1.07 9.99 10.18
C ARG A 134 2.41 10.71 10.01
N ASP A 135 3.01 10.68 8.83
CA ASP A 135 4.27 11.38 8.53
C ASP A 135 4.07 12.91 8.56
N LEU A 136 3.02 13.41 7.91
CA LEU A 136 2.65 14.84 7.93
C LEU A 136 2.41 15.33 9.36
N ALA A 137 1.69 14.58 10.19
CA ALA A 137 1.45 14.91 11.59
C ALA A 137 2.73 14.94 12.43
N ALA A 138 3.78 14.24 11.99
CA ALA A 138 5.11 14.28 12.62
C ALA A 138 6.01 15.40 12.09
N GLY A 139 5.52 16.24 11.15
CA GLY A 139 6.26 17.34 10.54
C GLY A 139 6.99 16.96 9.25
N GLY A 140 6.71 15.78 8.68
CA GLY A 140 7.21 15.37 7.37
C GLY A 140 6.34 15.91 6.22
N GLU A 141 6.69 15.54 5.01
CA GLU A 141 5.98 15.95 3.78
C GLU A 141 5.03 14.87 3.24
N GLY A 142 4.92 13.72 3.93
CA GLY A 142 4.09 12.60 3.53
C GLY A 142 4.61 11.82 2.31
N ALA A 143 5.64 12.32 1.66
CA ALA A 143 6.34 11.69 0.54
C ALA A 143 7.76 12.29 0.39
N PRO A 144 8.78 11.49 0.01
CA PRO A 144 8.73 10.03 -0.13
C PRO A 144 8.82 9.30 1.23
N LEU A 145 8.14 8.17 1.39
CA LEU A 145 8.23 7.32 2.59
C LEU A 145 9.27 6.19 2.46
N VAL A 146 9.65 5.86 1.23
CA VAL A 146 10.52 4.73 0.91
C VAL A 146 12.01 4.91 1.27
N PRO A 147 12.59 6.12 1.44
CA PRO A 147 14.03 6.26 1.71
C PRO A 147 14.51 5.53 2.97
N ALA A 148 13.70 5.51 4.03
CA ALA A 148 14.03 4.78 5.26
C ALA A 148 14.16 3.28 5.00
N PHE A 149 13.26 2.71 4.19
CA PHE A 149 13.31 1.30 3.78
C PHE A 149 14.52 1.02 2.86
N HIS A 150 14.81 1.90 1.91
CA HIS A 150 16.00 1.77 1.06
C HIS A 150 17.29 1.80 1.88
N HIS A 151 17.40 2.72 2.83
CA HIS A 151 18.55 2.78 3.74
C HIS A 151 18.67 1.49 4.56
N TRP A 152 17.56 1.03 5.12
CA TRP A 152 17.53 -0.20 5.92
C TRP A 152 17.91 -1.44 5.11
N LEU A 153 17.42 -1.58 3.87
CA LEU A 153 17.65 -2.77 3.04
C LEU A 153 19.00 -2.73 2.31
N LEU A 154 19.40 -1.56 1.82
CA LEU A 154 20.49 -1.39 0.85
C LEU A 154 21.65 -0.53 1.41
N GLY A 155 21.48 0.04 2.60
CA GLY A 155 22.52 0.83 3.26
C GLY A 155 23.78 0.03 3.53
N SER A 156 24.90 0.71 3.68
CA SER A 156 26.20 0.12 4.01
C SER A 156 27.06 1.11 4.77
N ASP A 157 27.60 0.68 5.91
CA ASP A 157 28.55 1.47 6.69
C ASP A 157 29.96 1.48 6.06
N LYS A 158 30.20 0.61 5.08
CA LYS A 158 31.52 0.42 4.46
C LYS A 158 31.65 1.09 3.09
N HIS A 159 30.54 1.32 2.39
CA HIS A 159 30.53 1.82 1.01
C HIS A 159 29.40 2.82 0.79
N THR A 160 29.70 3.91 0.08
CA THR A 160 28.67 4.80 -0.46
C THR A 160 27.93 4.06 -1.59
N ARG A 161 26.60 4.08 -1.54
CA ARG A 161 25.73 3.49 -2.56
C ARG A 161 24.77 4.55 -3.07
N THR A 162 24.62 4.63 -4.38
CA THR A 162 23.61 5.45 -5.04
C THR A 162 22.48 4.54 -5.52
N LEU A 163 21.25 4.85 -5.11
CA LEU A 163 20.05 4.14 -5.54
C LEU A 163 19.36 4.99 -6.59
N VAL A 164 19.15 4.42 -7.76
CA VAL A 164 18.48 5.07 -8.89
C VAL A 164 17.20 4.29 -9.17
N ASN A 165 16.07 5.00 -9.16
CA ASN A 165 14.77 4.48 -9.58
C ASN A 165 14.42 5.15 -10.91
N ILE A 166 14.15 4.37 -11.97
CA ILE A 166 13.88 4.83 -13.33
C ILE A 166 12.49 4.42 -13.75
#